data_1cf04e808b39d941b8f1c596abb0f39b
#
_entry.id   1cf04e808b39d941b8f1c596abb0f39b
#
_cell.length_a   1.000
_cell.length_b   1.000
_cell.length_c   1.000
_cell.angle_alpha   90.00
_cell.angle_beta   90.00
_cell.angle_gamma   90.00
#
_symmetry.space_group_name_H-M   'P 1'
#
loop_
_entity.id
_entity.type
_entity.pdbx_description
1 polymer ?
#
loop_
_entity_poly.entity_id
_entity_poly.type
_entity_poly.pdbx_seq_one_letter_code
_entity_poly.pdbx_strand_id
1 'polypeptide(L)'
;KVRWGLAKDDVTPQDIFRMTNEGPKERALIAKYCIQDCNLVHHLMRKIDVITGFVEMANLCSVPLDFLVMRGQGIKLTSYIAKKCREKNTLIPVVEKGYDNDGFEGAIVLEPKCDLYLNDPVACVDYSSLYPSSMISENISHDSKVWTKEYTLEGNLIRDSGEKDENNKFIYDNLPEYKYVDITYDTFKWQHKNGNPVAAMEKVKCGYKTCRFAQFPGGKGVMPSILEELLHARKTTRKLI
;
A
#
# COMPACT_ATOMS: atom_id res chain seq x y z
N LYS A 1 15.50 -10.39 -23.21
CA LYS A 1 16.73 -11.17 -22.89
C LYS A 1 16.95 -11.11 -21.41
N VAL A 2 16.75 -12.23 -20.73
CA VAL A 2 17.02 -12.31 -19.31
C VAL A 2 18.54 -12.34 -19.14
N ARG A 3 19.06 -11.54 -18.23
CA ARG A 3 20.47 -11.37 -17.88
C ARG A 3 21.21 -12.69 -17.51
N TRP A 4 20.52 -13.84 -17.63
CA TRP A 4 20.94 -15.16 -17.14
C TRP A 4 21.17 -16.20 -18.25
N GLY A 5 21.26 -15.78 -19.51
CA GLY A 5 21.61 -16.66 -20.63
C GLY A 5 20.49 -17.55 -21.15
N LEU A 6 19.32 -17.56 -20.51
CA LEU A 6 18.13 -18.28 -20.97
C LEU A 6 17.11 -17.29 -21.52
N ALA A 7 16.54 -17.61 -22.65
CA ALA A 7 15.53 -16.77 -23.29
C ALA A 7 14.35 -17.64 -23.73
N LYS A 8 13.22 -16.99 -23.90
CA LYS A 8 12.05 -17.57 -24.53
C LYS A 8 12.31 -17.74 -26.03
N ASP A 9 11.86 -18.86 -26.60
CA ASP A 9 11.87 -19.05 -28.04
C ASP A 9 10.88 -18.08 -28.70
N ASP A 10 11.21 -17.60 -29.90
CA ASP A 10 10.39 -16.62 -30.62
C ASP A 10 9.33 -17.35 -31.45
N VAL A 11 8.23 -17.75 -30.77
CA VAL A 11 7.10 -18.43 -31.38
C VAL A 11 5.84 -17.61 -31.13
N THR A 12 5.18 -17.18 -32.18
CA THR A 12 3.95 -16.40 -32.12
C THR A 12 2.71 -17.29 -32.01
N PRO A 13 1.56 -16.80 -31.52
CA PRO A 13 0.29 -17.55 -31.53
C PRO A 13 -0.11 -18.02 -32.94
N GLN A 14 0.15 -17.21 -33.97
CA GLN A 14 -0.09 -17.54 -35.36
C GLN A 14 0.76 -18.73 -35.81
N ASP A 15 2.03 -18.79 -35.40
CA ASP A 15 2.91 -19.91 -35.67
C ASP A 15 2.40 -21.20 -35.03
N ILE A 16 1.91 -21.12 -33.80
CA ILE A 16 1.31 -22.29 -33.11
C ILE A 16 0.11 -22.82 -33.89
N PHE A 17 -0.80 -21.95 -34.32
CA PHE A 17 -1.98 -22.37 -35.09
C PHE A 17 -1.58 -22.98 -36.46
N ARG A 18 -0.62 -22.38 -37.17
CA ARG A 18 -0.10 -22.93 -38.43
C ARG A 18 0.54 -24.29 -38.23
N MET A 19 1.52 -24.40 -37.35
CA MET A 19 2.29 -25.62 -37.08
C MET A 19 1.44 -26.76 -36.52
N THR A 20 0.33 -26.49 -35.86
CA THR A 20 -0.59 -27.51 -35.35
C THR A 20 -1.19 -28.32 -36.51
N ASN A 21 -1.43 -27.69 -37.66
CA ASN A 21 -2.06 -28.31 -38.83
C ASN A 21 -1.06 -28.91 -39.85
N GLU A 22 0.24 -28.55 -39.74
CA GLU A 22 1.22 -28.93 -40.76
C GLU A 22 1.71 -30.38 -40.64
N GLY A 23 2.13 -30.82 -39.43
CA GLY A 23 2.61 -32.19 -39.32
C GLY A 23 3.20 -32.59 -37.96
N PRO A 24 3.71 -33.84 -37.84
CA PRO A 24 4.29 -34.32 -36.57
C PRO A 24 5.56 -33.56 -36.15
N LYS A 25 6.37 -33.14 -37.10
CA LYS A 25 7.63 -32.38 -36.83
C LYS A 25 7.33 -31.01 -36.26
N GLU A 26 6.37 -30.31 -36.84
CA GLU A 26 5.94 -28.99 -36.44
C GLU A 26 5.25 -29.03 -35.07
N ARG A 27 4.43 -30.06 -34.80
CA ARG A 27 3.85 -30.32 -33.47
C ARG A 27 4.93 -30.59 -32.41
N ALA A 28 6.05 -31.28 -32.79
CA ALA A 28 7.17 -31.49 -31.89
C ALA A 28 7.89 -30.18 -31.54
N LEU A 29 7.95 -29.19 -32.45
CA LEU A 29 8.48 -27.87 -32.15
C LEU A 29 7.59 -27.12 -31.15
N ILE A 30 6.27 -27.19 -31.29
CA ILE A 30 5.33 -26.61 -30.32
C ILE A 30 5.52 -27.25 -28.94
N ALA A 31 5.65 -28.58 -28.86
CA ALA A 31 5.90 -29.30 -27.62
C ALA A 31 7.21 -28.86 -26.97
N LYS A 32 8.28 -28.75 -27.74
CA LYS A 32 9.58 -28.23 -27.27
C LYS A 32 9.46 -26.82 -26.71
N TYR A 33 8.78 -25.93 -27.43
CA TYR A 33 8.50 -24.56 -26.97
C TYR A 33 7.75 -24.55 -25.62
N CYS A 34 6.70 -25.34 -25.50
CA CYS A 34 5.91 -25.43 -24.27
C CYS A 34 6.75 -25.94 -23.07
N ILE A 35 7.57 -26.98 -23.29
CA ILE A 35 8.50 -27.50 -22.27
C ILE A 35 9.50 -26.42 -21.87
N GLN A 36 10.03 -25.69 -22.83
CA GLN A 36 10.98 -24.60 -22.57
C GLN A 36 10.35 -23.48 -21.73
N ASP A 37 9.13 -23.08 -22.02
CA ASP A 37 8.39 -22.09 -21.23
C ASP A 37 8.22 -22.54 -19.78
N CYS A 38 7.84 -23.80 -19.54
CA CYS A 38 7.73 -24.35 -18.20
C CYS A 38 9.09 -24.38 -17.47
N ASN A 39 10.14 -24.79 -18.16
CA ASN A 39 11.49 -24.81 -17.60
C ASN A 39 11.99 -23.42 -17.22
N LEU A 40 11.71 -22.40 -18.04
CA LEU A 40 12.06 -21.01 -17.76
C LEU A 40 11.39 -20.50 -16.49
N VAL A 41 10.11 -20.80 -16.26
CA VAL A 41 9.42 -20.45 -15.01
C VAL A 41 10.10 -21.12 -13.81
N HIS A 42 10.41 -22.41 -13.93
CA HIS A 42 11.11 -23.13 -12.86
C HIS A 42 12.49 -22.54 -12.55
N HIS A 43 13.28 -22.24 -13.58
CA HIS A 43 14.59 -21.59 -13.40
C HIS A 43 14.45 -20.21 -12.77
N LEU A 44 13.42 -19.44 -13.15
CA LEU A 44 13.14 -18.13 -12.57
C LEU A 44 12.80 -18.24 -11.09
N MET A 45 11.89 -19.14 -10.71
CA MET A 45 11.51 -19.39 -9.32
C MET A 45 12.71 -19.74 -8.44
N ARG A 46 13.61 -20.61 -8.95
CA ARG A 46 14.85 -20.98 -8.25
C ARG A 46 15.81 -19.79 -8.13
N LYS A 47 15.94 -18.99 -9.19
CA LYS A 47 16.89 -17.86 -9.21
C LYS A 47 16.53 -16.73 -8.26
N ILE A 48 15.26 -16.46 -8.10
CA ILE A 48 14.75 -15.43 -7.16
C ILE A 48 14.36 -16.02 -5.80
N ASP A 49 14.58 -17.31 -5.60
CA ASP A 49 14.34 -18.04 -4.35
C ASP A 49 12.93 -17.81 -3.77
N VAL A 50 11.92 -17.95 -4.63
CA VAL A 50 10.52 -17.63 -4.32
C VAL A 50 9.99 -18.40 -3.12
N ILE A 51 10.30 -19.70 -3.02
CA ILE A 51 9.75 -20.57 -1.97
C ILE A 51 10.26 -20.15 -0.59
N THR A 52 11.57 -19.94 -0.45
CA THR A 52 12.17 -19.45 0.80
C THR A 52 11.57 -18.09 1.18
N GLY A 53 11.46 -17.18 0.21
CA GLY A 53 10.83 -15.87 0.44
C GLY A 53 9.39 -15.96 0.92
N PHE A 54 8.60 -16.92 0.40
CA PHE A 54 7.23 -17.15 0.88
C PHE A 54 7.19 -17.76 2.27
N VAL A 55 8.07 -18.71 2.60
CA VAL A 55 8.16 -19.30 3.93
C VAL A 55 8.49 -18.22 4.97
N GLU A 56 9.50 -17.40 4.71
CA GLU A 56 9.89 -16.30 5.60
C GLU A 56 8.75 -15.26 5.76
N MET A 57 8.08 -14.91 4.67
CA MET A 57 6.95 -13.98 4.73
C MET A 57 5.76 -14.58 5.49
N ALA A 58 5.46 -15.87 5.29
CA ALA A 58 4.40 -16.57 6.01
C ALA A 58 4.66 -16.59 7.52
N ASN A 59 5.89 -16.88 7.91
CA ASN A 59 6.33 -16.86 9.32
C ASN A 59 6.24 -15.45 9.93
N LEU A 60 6.72 -14.45 9.21
CA LEU A 60 6.65 -13.05 9.65
C LEU A 60 5.22 -12.60 9.90
N CYS A 61 4.36 -12.78 8.90
CA CYS A 61 2.97 -12.32 8.93
C CYS A 61 2.02 -13.28 9.67
N SER A 62 2.47 -14.51 10.02
CA SER A 62 1.65 -15.56 10.63
C SER A 62 0.41 -15.91 9.76
N VAL A 63 0.64 -16.14 8.48
CA VAL A 63 -0.38 -16.55 7.49
C VAL A 63 0.01 -17.87 6.83
N PRO A 64 -0.98 -18.69 6.38
CA PRO A 64 -0.72 -19.85 5.54
C PRO A 64 -0.02 -19.45 4.22
N LEU A 65 0.80 -20.35 3.67
CA LEU A 65 1.55 -20.08 2.42
C LEU A 65 0.65 -19.74 1.23
N ASP A 66 -0.49 -20.41 1.12
CA ASP A 66 -1.46 -20.21 0.05
C ASP A 66 -2.04 -18.78 0.07
N PHE A 67 -2.18 -18.15 1.24
CA PHE A 67 -2.65 -16.77 1.34
C PHE A 67 -1.71 -15.77 0.67
N LEU A 68 -0.40 -16.05 0.66
CA LEU A 68 0.59 -15.19 0.02
C LEU A 68 0.44 -15.15 -1.50
N VAL A 69 -0.10 -16.23 -2.08
CA VAL A 69 -0.30 -16.37 -3.53
C VAL A 69 -1.72 -16.01 -3.93
N MET A 70 -2.72 -16.51 -3.18
CA MET A 70 -4.14 -16.44 -3.56
C MET A 70 -4.84 -15.18 -3.05
N ARG A 71 -4.31 -14.53 -2.03
CA ARG A 71 -4.88 -13.31 -1.45
C ARG A 71 -3.95 -12.12 -1.64
N GLY A 72 -4.51 -10.93 -1.75
CA GLY A 72 -3.74 -9.69 -1.93
C GLY A 72 -2.86 -9.33 -0.72
N GLN A 73 -2.16 -8.20 -0.82
CA GLN A 73 -1.22 -7.73 0.21
C GLN A 73 -1.91 -7.40 1.55
N GLY A 74 -3.19 -7.03 1.53
CA GLY A 74 -3.95 -6.63 2.72
C GLY A 74 -3.97 -7.70 3.82
N ILE A 75 -4.06 -8.98 3.47
CA ILE A 75 -4.09 -10.05 4.46
C ILE A 75 -2.80 -10.16 5.27
N LYS A 76 -1.66 -9.89 4.64
CA LYS A 76 -0.35 -9.89 5.31
C LYS A 76 -0.30 -8.82 6.39
N LEU A 77 -0.73 -7.61 6.03
CA LEU A 77 -0.75 -6.47 6.95
C LEU A 77 -1.72 -6.73 8.10
N THR A 78 -2.96 -7.12 7.81
CA THR A 78 -3.99 -7.38 8.82
C THR A 78 -3.56 -8.46 9.82
N SER A 79 -3.01 -9.58 9.33
CA SER A 79 -2.54 -10.66 10.19
C SER A 79 -1.33 -10.24 11.04
N TYR A 80 -0.38 -9.50 10.45
CA TYR A 80 0.78 -9.01 11.18
C TYR A 80 0.39 -8.01 12.29
N ILE A 81 -0.51 -7.08 11.99
CA ILE A 81 -1.05 -6.15 13.00
C ILE A 81 -1.77 -6.92 14.11
N ALA A 82 -2.61 -7.91 13.77
CA ALA A 82 -3.31 -8.74 14.75
C ALA A 82 -2.34 -9.48 15.68
N LYS A 83 -1.27 -10.05 15.12
CA LYS A 83 -0.19 -10.67 15.91
C LYS A 83 0.44 -9.68 16.88
N LYS A 84 0.80 -8.48 16.42
CA LYS A 84 1.42 -7.42 17.22
C LYS A 84 0.47 -6.86 18.29
N CYS A 85 -0.80 -6.69 17.97
CA CYS A 85 -1.82 -6.30 18.95
C CYS A 85 -1.96 -7.34 20.07
N ARG A 86 -1.97 -8.63 19.71
CA ARG A 86 -2.00 -9.71 20.70
C ARG A 86 -0.75 -9.72 21.58
N GLU A 87 0.44 -9.51 21.02
CA GLU A 87 1.68 -9.41 21.79
C GLU A 87 1.67 -8.24 22.79
N LYS A 88 0.98 -7.15 22.46
CA LYS A 88 0.85 -5.94 23.29
C LYS A 88 -0.43 -5.93 24.16
N ASN A 89 -1.24 -7.00 24.16
CA ASN A 89 -2.55 -7.05 24.81
C ASN A 89 -3.48 -5.89 24.42
N THR A 90 -3.42 -5.47 23.15
CA THR A 90 -4.21 -4.37 22.59
C THR A 90 -5.24 -4.92 21.61
N LEU A 91 -6.44 -4.34 21.58
CA LEU A 91 -7.49 -4.73 20.64
C LEU A 91 -7.30 -4.00 19.29
N ILE A 92 -7.70 -4.67 18.23
CA ILE A 92 -7.85 -4.03 16.91
C ILE A 92 -9.25 -3.42 16.86
N PRO A 93 -9.39 -2.12 16.57
CA PRO A 93 -10.71 -1.52 16.41
C PRO A 93 -11.43 -2.12 15.20
N VAL A 94 -12.73 -2.30 15.33
CA VAL A 94 -13.60 -2.68 14.21
C VAL A 94 -13.68 -1.49 13.27
N VAL A 95 -13.10 -1.62 12.08
CA VAL A 95 -13.21 -0.60 11.05
C VAL A 95 -14.48 -0.87 10.25
N GLU A 96 -15.49 -0.01 10.42
CA GLU A 96 -16.66 -0.06 9.57
C GLU A 96 -16.24 0.20 8.12
N LYS A 97 -16.72 -0.64 7.21
CA LYS A 97 -16.55 -0.38 5.77
C LYS A 97 -17.31 0.88 5.44
N GLY A 98 -16.60 1.95 5.13
CA GLY A 98 -17.22 3.17 4.61
C GLY A 98 -17.95 2.86 3.31
N TYR A 99 -19.12 3.43 3.13
CA TYR A 99 -19.90 3.36 1.89
C TYR A 99 -19.28 4.22 0.77
N ASP A 100 -18.26 5.01 1.10
CA ASP A 100 -17.57 5.87 0.14
C ASP A 100 -16.62 5.03 -0.72
N ASN A 101 -17.04 4.75 -1.95
CA ASN A 101 -16.21 4.22 -3.03
C ASN A 101 -15.18 5.25 -3.55
N ASP A 102 -15.10 6.41 -2.92
CA ASP A 102 -14.13 7.43 -3.25
C ASP A 102 -12.75 6.95 -2.75
N GLY A 103 -11.90 6.55 -3.70
CA GLY A 103 -10.53 6.10 -3.41
C GLY A 103 -9.71 7.17 -2.69
N PHE A 104 -8.55 6.77 -2.17
CA PHE A 104 -7.60 7.73 -1.58
C PHE A 104 -7.02 8.65 -2.65
N GLU A 105 -6.76 9.89 -2.27
CA GLU A 105 -5.97 10.79 -3.09
C GLU A 105 -4.56 10.25 -3.27
N GLY A 106 -4.09 10.17 -4.53
CA GLY A 106 -2.71 9.80 -4.84
C GLY A 106 -1.74 10.94 -4.58
N ALA A 107 -0.47 10.69 -4.87
CA ALA A 107 0.57 11.71 -4.77
C ALA A 107 0.28 12.90 -5.71
N ILE A 108 0.66 14.10 -5.27
CA ILE A 108 0.69 15.29 -6.13
C ILE A 108 1.89 15.14 -7.06
N VAL A 109 1.63 15.02 -8.36
CA VAL A 109 2.66 14.97 -9.40
C VAL A 109 2.66 16.29 -10.14
N LEU A 110 3.78 17.01 -10.04
CA LEU A 110 3.95 18.27 -10.77
C LEU A 110 4.27 17.98 -12.24
N GLU A 111 3.76 18.85 -13.13
CA GLU A 111 4.14 18.79 -14.54
C GLU A 111 5.66 19.02 -14.69
N PRO A 112 6.38 18.13 -15.38
CA PRO A 112 7.81 18.26 -15.53
C PRO A 112 8.14 19.43 -16.46
N LYS A 113 9.15 20.19 -16.10
CA LYS A 113 9.77 21.15 -17.04
C LYS A 113 10.69 20.35 -17.96
N CYS A 114 10.17 19.95 -19.12
CA CYS A 114 10.91 19.17 -20.10
C CYS A 114 12.01 20.01 -20.74
N ASP A 115 13.27 19.78 -20.33
CA ASP A 115 14.45 20.45 -20.90
C ASP A 115 15.69 19.57 -20.73
N LEU A 116 16.79 19.96 -21.40
CA LEU A 116 18.08 19.31 -21.29
C LEU A 116 19.00 20.11 -20.38
N TYR A 117 19.18 19.66 -19.15
CA TYR A 117 19.97 20.32 -18.12
C TYR A 117 21.43 19.87 -18.18
N LEU A 118 22.23 20.50 -19.04
CA LEU A 118 23.65 20.14 -19.25
C LEU A 118 24.63 20.95 -18.39
N ASN A 119 24.31 22.20 -18.11
CA ASN A 119 25.23 23.15 -17.48
C ASN A 119 24.96 23.36 -15.99
N ASP A 120 23.75 23.08 -15.54
CA ASP A 120 23.35 23.26 -14.15
C ASP A 120 23.20 21.90 -13.44
N PRO A 121 23.84 21.70 -12.29
CA PRO A 121 23.68 20.48 -11.53
C PRO A 121 22.25 20.42 -10.95
N VAL A 122 21.56 19.29 -11.20
CA VAL A 122 20.22 19.04 -10.66
C VAL A 122 20.33 18.12 -9.44
N ALA A 123 19.93 18.62 -8.26
CA ALA A 123 19.85 17.82 -7.05
C ALA A 123 18.49 17.15 -6.94
N CYS A 124 18.50 15.83 -6.74
CA CYS A 124 17.30 15.05 -6.44
C CYS A 124 17.27 14.75 -4.94
N VAL A 125 16.28 15.27 -4.24
CA VAL A 125 16.09 15.07 -2.79
C VAL A 125 14.88 14.20 -2.55
N ASP A 126 15.02 13.16 -1.73
CA ASP A 126 13.95 12.22 -1.37
C ASP A 126 13.85 12.08 0.16
N TYR A 127 12.62 11.98 0.65
CA TYR A 127 12.38 11.65 2.05
C TYR A 127 12.62 10.16 2.30
N SER A 128 13.49 9.84 3.24
CA SER A 128 13.73 8.45 3.62
C SER A 128 12.47 7.82 4.21
N SER A 129 11.86 6.88 3.47
CA SER A 129 10.65 6.17 3.91
C SER A 129 9.51 7.13 4.32
N LEU A 130 9.10 8.05 3.44
CA LEU A 130 8.17 9.15 3.74
C LEU A 130 6.94 8.72 4.56
N TYR A 131 6.15 7.75 4.10
CA TYR A 131 4.92 7.33 4.79
C TYR A 131 5.21 6.72 6.17
N PRO A 132 6.11 5.74 6.32
CA PRO A 132 6.49 5.22 7.62
C PRO A 132 7.01 6.30 8.57
N SER A 133 7.89 7.19 8.09
CA SER A 133 8.47 8.27 8.92
C SER A 133 7.39 9.24 9.42
N SER A 134 6.44 9.62 8.55
CA SER A 134 5.33 10.51 8.93
C SER A 134 4.40 9.84 9.95
N MET A 135 4.08 8.55 9.75
CA MET A 135 3.25 7.81 10.71
C MET A 135 3.92 7.66 12.08
N ILE A 136 5.25 7.50 12.09
CA ILE A 136 6.04 7.40 13.31
C ILE A 136 6.11 8.75 14.02
N SER A 137 6.36 9.83 13.27
CA SER A 137 6.48 11.20 13.80
C SER A 137 5.19 11.67 14.47
N GLU A 138 4.07 11.51 13.77
CA GLU A 138 2.77 12.01 14.19
C GLU A 138 1.94 10.98 14.99
N ASN A 139 2.56 9.85 15.33
CA ASN A 139 1.91 8.74 16.04
C ASN A 139 0.58 8.30 15.41
N ILE A 140 0.56 8.17 14.08
CA ILE A 140 -0.65 7.79 13.33
C ILE A 140 -0.91 6.31 13.47
N SER A 141 -1.93 5.96 14.24
CA SER A 141 -2.33 4.59 14.52
C SER A 141 -3.82 4.51 14.81
N HIS A 142 -4.39 3.32 14.71
CA HIS A 142 -5.80 3.12 15.06
C HIS A 142 -6.05 3.36 16.54
N ASP A 143 -5.12 2.95 17.39
CA ASP A 143 -5.19 3.09 18.85
C ASP A 143 -4.87 4.49 19.37
N SER A 144 -4.24 5.35 18.54
CA SER A 144 -4.00 6.75 18.88
C SER A 144 -5.04 7.72 18.32
N LYS A 145 -5.92 7.25 17.42
CA LYS A 145 -6.94 8.07 16.77
C LYS A 145 -8.09 8.37 17.72
N VAL A 146 -8.32 9.65 18.00
CA VAL A 146 -9.37 10.12 18.91
C VAL A 146 -10.69 10.35 18.18
N TRP A 147 -10.66 11.14 17.10
CA TRP A 147 -11.83 11.40 16.29
C TRP A 147 -11.47 11.79 14.85
N THR A 148 -12.46 11.74 13.97
CA THR A 148 -12.42 12.30 12.62
C THR A 148 -13.62 13.21 12.42
N LYS A 149 -13.42 14.40 11.87
CA LYS A 149 -14.47 15.35 11.50
C LYS A 149 -14.35 15.67 10.02
N GLU A 150 -15.49 15.66 9.33
CA GLU A 150 -15.59 15.97 7.91
C GLU A 150 -16.37 17.25 7.71
N TYR A 151 -15.85 18.14 6.86
CA TYR A 151 -16.41 19.47 6.64
C TYR A 151 -16.67 19.72 5.16
N THR A 152 -17.67 20.55 4.86
CA THR A 152 -17.89 21.12 3.53
C THR A 152 -16.78 22.13 3.20
N LEU A 153 -16.74 22.62 1.96
CA LEU A 153 -15.86 23.73 1.55
C LEU A 153 -16.12 25.01 2.36
N GLU A 154 -17.35 25.20 2.84
CA GLU A 154 -17.80 26.36 3.62
C GLU A 154 -17.46 26.22 5.13
N GLY A 155 -16.93 25.08 5.55
CA GLY A 155 -16.57 24.81 6.94
C GLY A 155 -17.72 24.24 7.80
N ASN A 156 -18.85 23.85 7.20
CA ASN A 156 -19.94 23.20 7.94
C ASN A 156 -19.60 21.73 8.19
N LEU A 157 -19.82 21.28 9.44
CA LEU A 157 -19.60 19.89 9.81
C LEU A 157 -20.65 18.98 9.14
N ILE A 158 -20.17 18.00 8.34
CA ILE A 158 -21.02 17.01 7.68
C ILE A 158 -21.18 15.78 8.58
N ARG A 159 -20.06 15.28 9.08
CA ARG A 159 -19.99 14.05 9.86
C ARG A 159 -18.83 14.09 10.85
N ASP A 160 -19.02 13.46 11.98
CA ASP A 160 -17.95 13.14 12.92
C ASP A 160 -17.96 11.66 13.30
N SER A 161 -16.82 11.15 13.75
CA SER A 161 -16.68 9.80 14.26
C SER A 161 -15.63 9.76 15.36
N GLY A 162 -15.85 8.95 16.38
CA GLY A 162 -15.06 8.79 17.58
C GLY A 162 -15.94 8.37 18.74
N GLU A 163 -15.38 7.88 19.82
CA GLU A 163 -16.14 7.50 20.99
C GLU A 163 -16.59 8.74 21.77
N LYS A 164 -17.88 8.80 22.08
CA LYS A 164 -18.54 9.93 22.75
C LYS A 164 -19.20 9.47 24.05
N ASP A 165 -19.22 10.35 25.03
CA ASP A 165 -19.97 10.18 26.27
C ASP A 165 -21.47 10.48 26.08
N GLU A 166 -22.24 10.32 27.18
CA GLU A 166 -23.68 10.62 27.20
C GLU A 166 -24.00 12.09 26.85
N ASN A 167 -23.03 12.98 27.02
CA ASN A 167 -23.12 14.42 26.72
C ASN A 167 -22.65 14.76 25.30
N ASN A 168 -22.45 13.76 24.43
CA ASN A 168 -21.98 13.90 23.05
C ASN A 168 -20.57 14.53 22.92
N LYS A 169 -19.73 14.42 23.99
CA LYS A 169 -18.32 14.85 23.98
C LYS A 169 -17.40 13.66 23.71
N PHE A 170 -16.33 13.88 22.97
CA PHE A 170 -15.35 12.82 22.73
C PHE A 170 -14.61 12.45 24.03
N ILE A 171 -14.67 11.18 24.42
CA ILE A 171 -14.17 10.69 25.70
C ILE A 171 -12.66 10.86 25.82
N TYR A 172 -11.93 10.63 24.74
CA TYR A 172 -10.48 10.64 24.74
C TYR A 172 -9.89 11.97 24.25
N ASP A 173 -10.71 13.03 24.16
CA ASP A 173 -10.26 14.34 23.73
C ASP A 173 -9.87 15.21 24.94
N ASN A 174 -8.78 15.98 24.77
CA ASN A 174 -8.28 16.93 25.76
C ASN A 174 -7.97 16.34 27.15
N LEU A 175 -7.51 15.11 27.23
CA LEU A 175 -7.02 14.51 28.48
C LEU A 175 -5.72 15.20 28.91
N PRO A 176 -5.55 15.52 30.21
CA PRO A 176 -4.49 16.38 30.71
C PRO A 176 -3.07 15.83 30.50
N GLU A 177 -2.93 14.50 30.36
CA GLU A 177 -1.63 13.83 30.23
C GLU A 177 -1.21 13.65 28.75
N TYR A 178 -2.08 13.97 27.78
CA TYR A 178 -1.84 13.73 26.36
C TYR A 178 -1.68 15.03 25.58
N LYS A 179 -0.76 15.01 24.63
CA LYS A 179 -0.70 15.99 23.56
C LYS A 179 -1.46 15.46 22.37
N TYR A 180 -1.93 16.34 21.50
CA TYR A 180 -2.71 15.97 20.33
C TYR A 180 -2.14 16.62 19.07
N VAL A 181 -2.23 15.88 17.98
CA VAL A 181 -1.89 16.37 16.64
C VAL A 181 -3.12 16.26 15.75
N ASP A 182 -3.48 17.36 15.11
CA ASP A 182 -4.59 17.43 14.17
C ASP A 182 -4.03 17.41 12.74
N ILE A 183 -4.43 16.41 11.96
CA ILE A 183 -4.05 16.25 10.57
C ILE A 183 -5.26 16.55 9.71
N THR A 184 -5.14 17.60 8.89
CA THR A 184 -6.20 18.03 7.97
C THR A 184 -5.79 17.78 6.53
N TYR A 185 -6.70 17.23 5.75
CA TYR A 185 -6.52 16.97 4.32
C TYR A 185 -7.80 17.23 3.54
N ASP A 186 -7.64 17.61 2.27
CA ASP A 186 -8.75 17.88 1.37
C ASP A 186 -9.42 16.60 0.89
N THR A 187 -10.71 16.65 0.70
CA THR A 187 -11.51 15.56 0.13
C THR A 187 -11.99 15.91 -1.27
N PHE A 188 -11.98 14.92 -2.16
CA PHE A 188 -12.29 15.09 -3.58
C PHE A 188 -13.34 14.07 -4.01
N LYS A 189 -14.15 14.45 -5.00
CA LYS A 189 -15.06 13.54 -5.70
C LYS A 189 -14.80 13.58 -7.19
N TRP A 190 -14.94 12.44 -7.84
CA TRP A 190 -14.90 12.35 -9.29
C TRP A 190 -16.27 12.73 -9.86
N GLN A 191 -16.29 13.71 -10.72
CA GLN A 191 -17.51 14.18 -11.39
C GLN A 191 -17.26 14.31 -12.89
N HIS A 192 -18.31 14.07 -13.69
CA HIS A 192 -18.23 14.34 -15.11
C HIS A 192 -18.14 15.86 -15.37
N LYS A 193 -17.21 16.23 -16.23
CA LYS A 193 -16.98 17.64 -16.58
C LYS A 193 -18.28 18.31 -17.05
N ASN A 194 -18.62 19.43 -16.42
CA ASN A 194 -19.87 20.17 -16.67
C ASN A 194 -21.16 19.34 -16.48
N GLY A 195 -21.16 18.28 -15.66
CA GLY A 195 -22.32 17.43 -15.44
C GLY A 195 -22.74 16.57 -16.64
N ASN A 196 -21.94 16.51 -17.72
CA ASN A 196 -22.25 15.72 -18.91
C ASN A 196 -21.74 14.27 -18.74
N PRO A 197 -22.62 13.24 -18.70
CA PRO A 197 -22.25 11.84 -18.47
C PRO A 197 -21.25 11.25 -19.48
N VAL A 198 -21.15 11.87 -20.68
CA VAL A 198 -20.24 11.43 -21.76
C VAL A 198 -18.87 12.11 -21.67
N ALA A 199 -18.76 13.19 -20.87
CA ALA A 199 -17.51 13.92 -20.73
C ALA A 199 -16.52 13.17 -19.82
N ALA A 200 -15.23 13.45 -19.96
CA ALA A 200 -14.19 12.94 -19.09
C ALA A 200 -14.49 13.29 -17.61
N MET A 201 -14.16 12.38 -16.70
CA MET A 201 -14.26 12.62 -15.27
C MET A 201 -13.15 13.57 -14.83
N GLU A 202 -13.51 14.55 -14.02
CA GLU A 202 -12.56 15.46 -13.36
C GLU A 202 -12.65 15.31 -11.85
N LYS A 203 -11.55 15.58 -11.16
CA LYS A 203 -11.44 15.51 -9.72
C LYS A 203 -11.78 16.88 -9.12
N VAL A 204 -12.86 16.97 -8.39
CA VAL A 204 -13.36 18.23 -7.79
C VAL A 204 -13.24 18.16 -6.28
N LYS A 205 -12.63 19.19 -5.67
CA LYS A 205 -12.56 19.32 -4.21
C LYS A 205 -13.99 19.54 -3.66
N CYS A 206 -14.37 18.70 -2.68
CA CYS A 206 -15.71 18.73 -2.09
C CYS A 206 -15.74 19.14 -0.61
N GLY A 207 -14.59 19.17 0.05
CA GLY A 207 -14.48 19.51 1.46
C GLY A 207 -13.09 19.20 2.02
N TYR A 208 -13.02 19.03 3.34
CA TYR A 208 -11.82 18.58 4.01
C TYR A 208 -12.17 17.72 5.22
N LYS A 209 -11.22 16.87 5.63
CA LYS A 209 -11.33 16.05 6.84
C LYS A 209 -10.19 16.40 7.79
N THR A 210 -10.51 16.44 9.09
CA THR A 210 -9.51 16.57 10.17
C THR A 210 -9.58 15.35 11.05
N CYS A 211 -8.43 14.73 11.28
CA CYS A 211 -8.26 13.59 12.19
C CYS A 211 -7.37 14.02 13.35
N ARG A 212 -7.79 13.72 14.59
CA ARG A 212 -6.99 13.97 15.80
C ARG A 212 -6.35 12.69 16.29
N PHE A 213 -5.04 12.76 16.55
CA PHE A 213 -4.26 11.65 17.10
C PHE A 213 -3.63 12.05 18.43
N ALA A 214 -3.76 11.17 19.43
CA ALA A 214 -3.15 11.34 20.74
C ALA A 214 -1.66 10.97 20.68
N GLN A 215 -0.83 11.77 21.31
CA GLN A 215 0.59 11.50 21.51
C GLN A 215 0.78 10.88 22.90
N PHE A 216 1.18 9.63 22.96
CA PHE A 216 1.33 8.91 24.21
C PHE A 216 2.55 9.39 24.99
N PRO A 217 2.43 9.67 26.28
CA PRO A 217 3.52 10.26 27.08
C PRO A 217 4.75 9.35 27.28
N GLY A 218 4.63 8.06 27.05
CA GLY A 218 5.73 7.10 27.27
C GLY A 218 5.96 6.12 26.13
N GLY A 219 5.40 6.37 24.92
CA GLY A 219 5.50 5.41 23.84
C GLY A 219 4.79 5.82 22.58
N LYS A 220 4.65 4.87 21.69
CA LYS A 220 3.97 5.05 20.39
C LYS A 220 2.85 4.04 20.25
N GLY A 221 1.89 4.36 19.43
CA GLY A 221 0.82 3.47 19.01
C GLY A 221 1.33 2.20 18.33
N VAL A 222 0.43 1.26 18.06
CA VAL A 222 0.78 -0.05 17.50
C VAL A 222 1.44 0.10 16.12
N MET A 223 0.85 0.89 15.22
CA MET A 223 1.39 1.06 13.86
C MET A 223 2.76 1.72 13.82
N PRO A 224 3.00 2.88 14.47
CA PRO A 224 4.32 3.48 14.57
C PRO A 224 5.38 2.53 15.14
N SER A 225 5.05 1.80 16.21
CA SER A 225 5.97 0.82 16.81
C SER A 225 6.36 -0.30 15.83
N ILE A 226 5.38 -0.85 15.11
CA ILE A 226 5.61 -1.87 14.07
C ILE A 226 6.54 -1.31 12.98
N LEU A 227 6.28 -0.10 12.51
CA LEU A 227 7.06 0.54 11.45
C LEU A 227 8.50 0.81 11.90
N GLU A 228 8.72 1.24 13.14
CA GLU A 228 10.07 1.40 13.70
C GLU A 228 10.82 0.07 13.76
N GLU A 229 10.18 -0.99 14.26
CA GLU A 229 10.79 -2.32 14.30
C GLU A 229 11.19 -2.81 12.90
N LEU A 230 10.30 -2.67 11.91
CA LEU A 230 10.56 -3.12 10.53
C LEU A 230 11.65 -2.29 9.86
N LEU A 231 11.66 -0.97 10.03
CA LEU A 231 12.71 -0.10 9.50
C LEU A 231 14.06 -0.39 10.14
N HIS A 232 14.09 -0.65 11.46
CA HIS A 232 15.30 -1.03 12.16
C HIS A 232 15.83 -2.38 11.66
N ALA A 233 14.98 -3.40 11.57
CA ALA A 233 15.34 -4.72 11.05
C ALA A 233 15.90 -4.63 9.62
N ARG A 234 15.23 -3.88 8.73
CA ARG A 234 15.70 -3.62 7.36
C ARG A 234 17.10 -2.98 7.34
N LYS A 235 17.31 -1.94 8.17
CA LYS A 235 18.59 -1.24 8.25
C LYS A 235 19.72 -2.16 8.76
N THR A 236 19.42 -2.99 9.75
CA THR A 236 20.37 -3.95 10.32
C THR A 236 20.74 -5.02 9.30
N THR A 237 19.75 -5.64 8.65
CA THR A 237 19.97 -6.67 7.63
C THR A 237 20.78 -6.13 6.45
N ARG A 238 20.50 -4.90 5.98
CA ARG A 238 21.28 -4.27 4.89
C ARG A 238 22.74 -4.00 5.22
N LYS A 239 23.11 -3.96 6.50
CA LYS A 239 24.51 -3.82 6.91
C LYS A 239 25.27 -5.14 6.92
N LEU A 240 24.53 -6.28 6.92
CA LEU A 240 25.08 -7.62 6.92
C LEU A 240 25.31 -8.17 5.50
N ILE A 241 24.77 -7.52 4.49
CA ILE A 241 24.94 -7.83 3.06
C ILE A 241 26.00 -6.92 2.43
#